data_8b3bb7583ec131c50052ae7d14e18f12
#
_entry.id   8b3bb7583ec131c50052ae7d14e18f12
#
_cell.length_a   1.000
_cell.length_b   1.000
_cell.length_c   1.000
_cell.angle_alpha   90.00
_cell.angle_beta   90.00
_cell.angle_gamma   90.00
#
_symmetry.space_group_name_H-M   'P 1'
#
loop_
_entity.id
_entity.type
_entity.pdbx_description
1 polymer ?
#
loop_
_entity_poly.entity_id
_entity_poly.type
_entity_poly.pdbx_seq_one_letter_code
_entity_poly.pdbx_strand_id
1 'polypeptide(L)'
;MSQITENKVVAAPVPMTPLQEFWHYFKRNKGAVVGLVYVAVMIIIAVFANFLAPYNPADQFRDSLLAPPFWQDGGSLAHLLGTDDVGRDILSRLMYGARLSLLVGCLVVVLSLILGVVLGLVAGYFGGVVDSIIMRVVDIMLALPSLLLALVLVAIFGPSIVNASLALTFVALPHYVRLTRAAVLVEVHRDYVTASRVAGAGAMRQMFVNILPNCLAPLIVQASLGFSNAILDMAALGFLGMGAQPPTPDWGTMLSDVLQFAQSAWWVVTFPGVAILLTVLAFNLMGDGLRDALDPKLKQ
;
A
#
# COMPACT_ATOMS: atom_id res chain seq x y z
N MET A 1 52.13 -28.85 -39.12
CA MET A 1 51.01 -27.91 -39.37
C MET A 1 50.24 -27.86 -38.07
N SER A 2 50.52 -26.92 -37.18
CA SER A 2 49.85 -26.71 -35.92
C SER A 2 48.72 -25.69 -36.15
N GLN A 3 47.47 -26.12 -35.99
CA GLN A 3 46.33 -25.22 -36.00
C GLN A 3 46.36 -24.38 -34.73
N ILE A 4 46.59 -23.09 -34.86
CA ILE A 4 46.42 -22.11 -33.81
C ILE A 4 44.91 -21.89 -33.70
N THR A 5 44.29 -22.44 -32.67
CA THR A 5 42.90 -22.19 -32.31
C THR A 5 42.83 -20.74 -31.80
N GLU A 6 42.25 -19.87 -32.62
CA GLU A 6 41.89 -18.49 -32.23
C GLU A 6 40.93 -18.52 -31.06
N ASN A 7 41.47 -18.25 -29.88
CA ASN A 7 40.67 -18.08 -28.65
C ASN A 7 39.90 -16.76 -28.79
N LYS A 8 38.65 -16.81 -29.27
CA LYS A 8 37.74 -15.67 -29.25
C LYS A 8 37.62 -15.21 -27.78
N VAL A 9 38.29 -14.13 -27.46
CA VAL A 9 38.10 -13.40 -26.22
C VAL A 9 36.63 -12.96 -26.19
N VAL A 10 35.78 -13.71 -25.48
CA VAL A 10 34.40 -13.30 -25.20
C VAL A 10 34.51 -12.06 -24.34
N ALA A 11 34.19 -10.92 -24.90
CA ALA A 11 34.17 -9.66 -24.18
C ALA A 11 33.27 -9.84 -22.93
N ALA A 12 33.82 -9.54 -21.74
CA ALA A 12 33.07 -9.61 -20.51
C ALA A 12 31.81 -8.74 -20.63
N PRO A 13 30.63 -9.23 -20.24
CA PRO A 13 29.40 -8.46 -20.33
C PRO A 13 29.57 -7.13 -19.58
N VAL A 14 29.19 -6.02 -20.23
CA VAL A 14 29.24 -4.69 -19.62
C VAL A 14 28.37 -4.71 -18.35
N PRO A 15 28.91 -4.31 -17.18
CA PRO A 15 28.14 -4.33 -15.95
C PRO A 15 26.93 -3.41 -16.08
N MET A 16 25.75 -3.94 -15.76
CA MET A 16 24.51 -3.17 -15.77
C MET A 16 24.54 -2.11 -14.67
N THR A 17 23.93 -0.95 -14.93
CA THR A 17 23.71 0.03 -13.84
C THR A 17 22.68 -0.52 -12.84
N PRO A 18 22.71 -0.09 -11.57
CA PRO A 18 21.76 -0.59 -10.55
C PRO A 18 20.29 -0.47 -10.96
N LEU A 19 19.93 0.57 -11.69
CA LEU A 19 18.56 0.78 -12.20
C LEU A 19 18.21 -0.18 -13.34
N GLN A 20 19.17 -0.45 -14.24
CA GLN A 20 18.99 -1.43 -15.32
C GLN A 20 18.84 -2.83 -14.78
N GLU A 21 19.64 -3.18 -13.77
CA GLU A 21 19.59 -4.44 -13.07
C GLU A 21 18.25 -4.64 -12.37
N PHE A 22 17.79 -3.64 -11.58
CA PHE A 22 16.48 -3.64 -10.95
C PHE A 22 15.36 -3.90 -11.96
N TRP A 23 15.35 -3.14 -13.08
CA TRP A 23 14.33 -3.26 -14.12
C TRP A 23 14.40 -4.61 -14.85
N HIS A 24 15.59 -5.16 -15.01
CA HIS A 24 15.77 -6.48 -15.61
C HIS A 24 15.08 -7.57 -14.76
N TYR A 25 15.34 -7.60 -13.46
CA TYR A 25 14.72 -8.58 -12.55
C TYR A 25 13.23 -8.33 -12.36
N PHE A 26 12.81 -7.09 -12.18
CA PHE A 26 11.39 -6.75 -12.02
C PHE A 26 10.54 -7.20 -13.20
N LYS A 27 11.00 -6.99 -14.44
CA LYS A 27 10.27 -7.40 -15.65
C LYS A 27 10.16 -8.91 -15.84
N ARG A 28 11.00 -9.70 -15.22
CA ARG A 28 10.89 -11.16 -15.26
C ARG A 28 9.65 -11.66 -14.56
N ASN A 29 9.19 -10.97 -13.53
CA ASN A 29 7.93 -11.26 -12.85
C ASN A 29 6.77 -10.59 -13.60
N LYS A 30 6.08 -11.37 -14.46
CA LYS A 30 4.97 -10.86 -15.28
C LYS A 30 3.80 -10.36 -14.42
N GLY A 31 3.56 -10.98 -13.26
CA GLY A 31 2.54 -10.53 -12.32
C GLY A 31 2.83 -9.14 -11.78
N ALA A 32 4.10 -8.86 -11.44
CA ALA A 32 4.53 -7.54 -10.98
C ALA A 32 4.34 -6.45 -12.05
N VAL A 33 4.61 -6.77 -13.32
CA VAL A 33 4.38 -5.83 -14.44
C VAL A 33 2.89 -5.54 -14.59
N VAL A 34 2.03 -6.56 -14.53
CA VAL A 34 0.57 -6.39 -14.58
C VAL A 34 0.09 -5.55 -13.40
N GLY A 35 0.56 -5.83 -12.18
CA GLY A 35 0.25 -5.05 -10.99
C GLY A 35 0.67 -3.58 -11.13
N LEU A 36 1.89 -3.32 -11.63
CA LEU A 36 2.39 -1.97 -11.88
C LEU A 36 1.54 -1.20 -12.89
N VAL A 37 1.16 -1.85 -14.01
CA VAL A 37 0.29 -1.24 -15.02
C VAL A 37 -1.07 -0.90 -14.44
N TYR A 38 -1.69 -1.82 -13.68
CA TYR A 38 -2.96 -1.57 -13.02
C TYR A 38 -2.87 -0.38 -12.04
N VAL A 39 -1.85 -0.35 -11.17
CA VAL A 39 -1.63 0.76 -10.23
C VAL A 39 -1.43 2.08 -10.97
N ALA A 40 -0.65 2.10 -12.06
CA ALA A 40 -0.47 3.30 -12.88
C ALA A 40 -1.81 3.79 -13.48
N VAL A 41 -2.63 2.89 -14.02
CA VAL A 41 -3.98 3.21 -14.54
C VAL A 41 -4.87 3.76 -13.42
N MET A 42 -4.86 3.14 -12.24
CA MET A 42 -5.64 3.62 -11.09
C MET A 42 -5.20 5.01 -10.62
N ILE A 43 -3.89 5.29 -10.63
CA ILE A 43 -3.37 6.64 -10.31
C ILE A 43 -3.87 7.65 -11.35
N ILE A 44 -3.84 7.31 -12.63
CA ILE A 44 -4.36 8.18 -13.70
C ILE A 44 -5.85 8.44 -13.50
N ILE A 45 -6.65 7.41 -13.25
CA ILE A 45 -8.09 7.55 -12.97
C ILE A 45 -8.30 8.45 -11.73
N ALA A 46 -7.56 8.24 -10.66
CA ALA A 46 -7.68 9.02 -9.43
C ALA A 46 -7.32 10.49 -9.63
N VAL A 47 -6.23 10.79 -10.36
CA VAL A 47 -5.81 12.17 -10.64
C VAL A 47 -6.80 12.88 -11.56
N PHE A 48 -7.23 12.22 -12.61
CA PHE A 48 -8.12 12.78 -13.63
C PHE A 48 -9.60 12.49 -13.38
N ALA A 49 -10.00 12.03 -12.19
CA ALA A 49 -11.39 11.68 -11.88
C ALA A 49 -12.39 12.83 -12.19
N ASN A 50 -11.98 14.10 -11.96
CA ASN A 50 -12.81 15.26 -12.27
C ASN A 50 -13.13 15.43 -13.77
N PHE A 51 -12.31 14.86 -14.66
CA PHE A 51 -12.48 14.94 -16.12
C PHE A 51 -13.03 13.64 -16.69
N LEU A 52 -12.77 12.51 -16.05
CA LEU A 52 -13.16 11.18 -16.53
C LEU A 52 -14.53 10.75 -16.02
N ALA A 53 -14.92 11.19 -14.81
CA ALA A 53 -16.19 10.83 -14.23
C ALA A 53 -17.34 11.54 -14.97
N PRO A 54 -18.40 10.80 -15.39
CA PRO A 54 -19.54 11.36 -16.08
C PRO A 54 -20.32 12.39 -15.23
N TYR A 55 -20.36 12.17 -13.92
CA TYR A 55 -21.13 12.97 -12.97
C TYR A 55 -20.35 13.32 -11.72
N ASN A 56 -20.82 14.31 -10.94
CA ASN A 56 -20.33 14.51 -9.60
C ASN A 56 -20.75 13.31 -8.71
N PRO A 57 -19.87 12.75 -7.88
CA PRO A 57 -20.16 11.55 -7.09
C PRO A 57 -21.25 11.75 -6.02
N ALA A 58 -21.64 12.99 -5.73
CA ALA A 58 -22.69 13.34 -4.79
C ALA A 58 -24.03 13.61 -5.47
N ASP A 59 -24.08 13.75 -6.81
CA ASP A 59 -25.31 14.00 -7.54
C ASP A 59 -26.27 12.82 -7.43
N GLN A 60 -27.55 13.10 -7.15
CA GLN A 60 -28.59 12.12 -6.93
C GLN A 60 -29.66 12.24 -8.04
N PHE A 61 -29.86 11.16 -8.77
CA PHE A 61 -30.86 11.04 -9.83
C PHE A 61 -32.06 10.27 -9.30
N ARG A 62 -33.07 11.00 -8.78
CA ARG A 62 -34.25 10.42 -8.10
C ARG A 62 -35.10 9.55 -9.00
N ASP A 63 -35.05 9.76 -10.31
CA ASP A 63 -35.77 8.97 -11.31
C ASP A 63 -35.03 7.69 -11.70
N SER A 64 -33.81 7.45 -11.14
CA SER A 64 -32.93 6.35 -11.48
C SER A 64 -32.38 5.68 -10.24
N LEU A 65 -33.23 5.38 -9.25
CA LEU A 65 -32.83 4.66 -8.02
C LEU A 65 -32.58 3.19 -8.35
N LEU A 66 -31.43 2.64 -7.91
CA LEU A 66 -31.01 1.25 -8.18
C LEU A 66 -31.16 0.88 -9.66
N ALA A 67 -30.90 1.82 -10.58
CA ALA A 67 -30.91 1.52 -12.01
C ALA A 67 -29.80 0.53 -12.34
N PRO A 68 -30.08 -0.53 -13.12
CA PRO A 68 -29.11 -1.56 -13.46
C PRO A 68 -28.04 -1.04 -14.44
N PRO A 69 -26.91 -1.76 -14.60
CA PRO A 69 -25.90 -1.47 -15.61
C PRO A 69 -26.48 -1.49 -17.03
N PHE A 70 -25.85 -0.75 -17.97
CA PHE A 70 -26.37 -0.52 -19.32
C PHE A 70 -26.66 -1.79 -20.14
N TRP A 71 -26.00 -2.91 -19.80
CA TRP A 71 -26.21 -4.21 -20.50
C TRP A 71 -27.32 -5.06 -19.92
N GLN A 72 -27.99 -4.61 -18.87
CA GLN A 72 -29.12 -5.31 -18.24
C GLN A 72 -30.44 -4.65 -18.58
N ASP A 73 -31.52 -5.42 -18.58
CA ASP A 73 -32.87 -4.90 -18.84
C ASP A 73 -33.23 -3.76 -17.87
N GLY A 74 -33.64 -2.64 -18.41
CA GLY A 74 -33.87 -1.41 -17.65
C GLY A 74 -32.63 -0.53 -17.45
N GLY A 75 -31.46 -0.95 -17.94
CA GLY A 75 -30.23 -0.18 -17.90
C GLY A 75 -30.20 0.97 -18.92
N SER A 76 -29.36 1.97 -18.67
CA SER A 76 -29.21 3.14 -19.52
C SER A 76 -27.75 3.47 -19.76
N LEU A 77 -27.41 3.97 -20.95
CA LEU A 77 -26.07 4.52 -21.26
C LEU A 77 -25.73 5.77 -20.43
N ALA A 78 -26.72 6.40 -19.81
CA ALA A 78 -26.50 7.50 -18.88
C ALA A 78 -25.74 7.04 -17.62
N HIS A 79 -26.00 5.81 -17.15
CA HIS A 79 -25.37 5.23 -15.98
C HIS A 79 -24.74 3.88 -16.34
N LEU A 80 -23.49 3.91 -16.85
CA LEU A 80 -22.83 2.73 -17.39
C LEU A 80 -22.77 1.54 -16.43
N LEU A 81 -22.47 1.77 -15.15
CA LEU A 81 -22.43 0.73 -14.12
C LEU A 81 -23.67 0.71 -13.22
N GLY A 82 -24.69 1.50 -13.59
CA GLY A 82 -25.90 1.66 -12.80
C GLY A 82 -25.76 2.72 -11.70
N THR A 83 -26.77 2.75 -10.83
CA THR A 83 -26.85 3.70 -9.71
C THR A 83 -27.04 2.97 -8.38
N ASP A 84 -26.76 3.69 -7.29
CA ASP A 84 -27.03 3.22 -5.93
C ASP A 84 -28.47 3.48 -5.46
N ASP A 85 -28.74 3.20 -4.19
CA ASP A 85 -30.05 3.30 -3.54
C ASP A 85 -30.60 4.73 -3.45
N VAL A 86 -29.76 5.75 -3.56
CA VAL A 86 -30.14 7.16 -3.61
C VAL A 86 -29.97 7.78 -5.00
N GLY A 87 -29.68 6.95 -6.01
CA GLY A 87 -29.56 7.38 -7.41
C GLY A 87 -28.21 7.98 -7.78
N ARG A 88 -27.14 7.75 -7.03
CA ARG A 88 -25.79 8.22 -7.36
C ARG A 88 -25.13 7.29 -8.38
N ASP A 89 -24.40 7.85 -9.35
CA ASP A 89 -23.71 7.08 -10.40
C ASP A 89 -22.55 6.27 -9.84
N ILE A 90 -22.59 4.95 -10.01
CA ILE A 90 -21.58 4.03 -9.45
C ILE A 90 -20.22 4.23 -10.11
N LEU A 91 -20.15 4.42 -11.43
CA LEU A 91 -18.87 4.62 -12.13
C LEU A 91 -18.14 5.86 -11.60
N SER A 92 -18.85 6.98 -11.48
CA SER A 92 -18.29 8.23 -10.93
C SER A 92 -17.81 8.02 -9.49
N ARG A 93 -18.61 7.36 -8.66
CA ARG A 93 -18.24 7.06 -7.26
C ARG A 93 -17.02 6.14 -7.16
N LEU A 94 -16.88 5.17 -8.06
CA LEU A 94 -15.69 4.29 -8.11
C LEU A 94 -14.43 5.08 -8.46
N MET A 95 -14.48 6.00 -9.41
CA MET A 95 -13.32 6.82 -9.81
C MET A 95 -12.89 7.78 -8.70
N TYR A 96 -13.83 8.45 -8.05
CA TYR A 96 -13.53 9.31 -6.90
C TYR A 96 -13.12 8.51 -5.66
N GLY A 97 -13.73 7.34 -5.45
CA GLY A 97 -13.33 6.39 -4.40
C GLY A 97 -11.90 5.90 -4.57
N ALA A 98 -11.44 5.67 -5.82
CA ALA A 98 -10.06 5.34 -6.11
C ALA A 98 -9.09 6.42 -5.61
N ARG A 99 -9.41 7.70 -5.83
CA ARG A 99 -8.61 8.83 -5.33
C ARG A 99 -8.49 8.79 -3.81
N LEU A 100 -9.61 8.61 -3.13
CA LEU A 100 -9.64 8.58 -1.67
C LEU A 100 -8.86 7.38 -1.11
N SER A 101 -9.13 6.17 -1.63
CA SER A 101 -8.47 4.94 -1.18
C SER A 101 -6.96 4.98 -1.40
N LEU A 102 -6.49 5.50 -2.55
CA LEU A 102 -5.05 5.65 -2.82
C LEU A 102 -4.41 6.71 -1.91
N LEU A 103 -5.07 7.84 -1.65
CA LEU A 103 -4.57 8.87 -0.74
C LEU A 103 -4.46 8.35 0.69
N VAL A 104 -5.49 7.67 1.20
CA VAL A 104 -5.48 7.10 2.54
C VAL A 104 -4.41 6.01 2.66
N GLY A 105 -4.35 5.08 1.69
CA GLY A 105 -3.31 4.05 1.67
C GLY A 105 -1.90 4.63 1.68
N CYS A 106 -1.64 5.67 0.87
CA CYS A 106 -0.37 6.38 0.85
C CYS A 106 -0.06 7.04 2.20
N LEU A 107 -1.02 7.75 2.79
CA LEU A 107 -0.86 8.44 4.07
C LEU A 107 -0.55 7.45 5.20
N VAL A 108 -1.31 6.36 5.30
CA VAL A 108 -1.09 5.31 6.31
C VAL A 108 0.30 4.71 6.18
N VAL A 109 0.70 4.31 4.96
CA VAL A 109 2.01 3.70 4.71
C VAL A 109 3.15 4.67 4.99
N VAL A 110 3.08 5.91 4.48
CA VAL A 110 4.15 6.89 4.65
C VAL A 110 4.34 7.26 6.12
N LEU A 111 3.26 7.52 6.86
CA LEU A 111 3.35 7.87 8.27
C LEU A 111 3.86 6.69 9.12
N SER A 112 3.31 5.49 8.93
CA SER A 112 3.76 4.31 9.68
C SER A 112 5.19 3.91 9.33
N LEU A 113 5.62 4.07 8.07
CA LEU A 113 7.00 3.85 7.63
C LEU A 113 7.95 4.85 8.30
N ILE A 114 7.68 6.16 8.23
CA ILE A 114 8.54 7.18 8.82
C ILE A 114 8.70 6.96 10.32
N LEU A 115 7.59 6.83 11.05
CA LEU A 115 7.60 6.61 12.50
C LEU A 115 8.24 5.27 12.86
N GLY A 116 7.90 4.20 12.12
CA GLY A 116 8.42 2.86 12.34
C GLY A 116 9.93 2.75 12.07
N VAL A 117 10.42 3.43 11.02
CA VAL A 117 11.86 3.50 10.72
C VAL A 117 12.61 4.23 11.82
N VAL A 118 12.12 5.37 12.28
CA VAL A 118 12.78 6.13 13.36
C VAL A 118 12.84 5.31 14.64
N LEU A 119 11.71 4.75 15.08
CA LEU A 119 11.65 3.94 16.31
C LEU A 119 12.46 2.65 16.19
N GLY A 120 12.42 1.98 15.05
CA GLY A 120 13.18 0.76 14.77
C GLY A 120 14.69 1.00 14.70
N LEU A 121 15.14 2.12 14.10
CA LEU A 121 16.52 2.56 14.10
C LEU A 121 17.03 2.82 15.53
N VAL A 122 16.27 3.56 16.32
CA VAL A 122 16.61 3.88 17.71
C VAL A 122 16.69 2.59 18.54
N ALA A 123 15.70 1.72 18.43
CA ALA A 123 15.68 0.45 19.15
C ALA A 123 16.88 -0.45 18.77
N GLY A 124 17.11 -0.65 17.47
CA GLY A 124 18.18 -1.52 16.97
C GLY A 124 19.61 -0.98 17.19
N TYR A 125 19.78 0.35 17.15
CA TYR A 125 21.08 0.98 17.30
C TYR A 125 21.54 1.09 18.77
N PHE A 126 20.64 1.58 19.66
CA PHE A 126 20.99 1.78 21.07
C PHE A 126 20.89 0.47 21.89
N GLY A 127 19.97 -0.42 21.53
CA GLY A 127 19.78 -1.68 22.24
C GLY A 127 19.37 -1.51 23.70
N GLY A 128 19.61 -2.54 24.52
CA GLY A 128 19.43 -2.51 25.99
C GLY A 128 18.04 -2.07 26.45
N VAL A 129 17.99 -1.08 27.35
CA VAL A 129 16.75 -0.58 27.94
C VAL A 129 15.85 0.13 26.90
N VAL A 130 16.46 0.89 25.99
CA VAL A 130 15.72 1.62 24.93
C VAL A 130 14.98 0.63 24.03
N ASP A 131 15.69 -0.39 23.56
CA ASP A 131 15.10 -1.47 22.77
C ASP A 131 13.97 -2.18 23.54
N SER A 132 14.23 -2.53 24.80
CA SER A 132 13.24 -3.23 25.63
C SER A 132 11.95 -2.42 25.84
N ILE A 133 12.03 -1.11 26.02
CA ILE A 133 10.86 -0.24 26.21
C ILE A 133 10.07 -0.15 24.89
N ILE A 134 10.74 0.16 23.77
CA ILE A 134 10.09 0.28 22.46
C ILE A 134 9.41 -1.03 22.09
N MET A 135 10.13 -2.17 22.23
CA MET A 135 9.55 -3.47 21.89
C MET A 135 8.42 -3.88 22.81
N ARG A 136 8.42 -3.50 24.10
CA ARG A 136 7.30 -3.76 25.00
C ARG A 136 6.02 -3.05 24.54
N VAL A 137 6.14 -1.78 24.12
CA VAL A 137 4.99 -1.03 23.57
C VAL A 137 4.48 -1.69 22.28
N VAL A 138 5.40 -2.04 21.38
CA VAL A 138 5.08 -2.75 20.12
C VAL A 138 4.38 -4.08 20.39
N ASP A 139 4.85 -4.85 21.38
CA ASP A 139 4.23 -6.14 21.76
C ASP A 139 2.82 -5.97 22.31
N ILE A 140 2.58 -4.94 23.14
CA ILE A 140 1.25 -4.61 23.65
C ILE A 140 0.30 -4.26 22.48
N MET A 141 0.76 -3.45 21.52
CA MET A 141 -0.05 -3.11 20.35
C MET A 141 -0.43 -4.34 19.52
N LEU A 142 0.51 -5.27 19.33
CA LEU A 142 0.30 -6.50 18.55
C LEU A 142 -0.47 -7.60 19.32
N ALA A 143 -0.65 -7.46 20.63
CA ALA A 143 -1.47 -8.38 21.41
C ALA A 143 -2.97 -8.21 21.13
N LEU A 144 -3.37 -7.06 20.58
CA LEU A 144 -4.75 -6.77 20.21
C LEU A 144 -4.98 -7.09 18.72
N PRO A 145 -6.14 -7.66 18.35
CA PRO A 145 -6.51 -7.79 16.94
C PRO A 145 -6.53 -6.42 16.26
N SER A 146 -5.83 -6.31 15.13
CA SER A 146 -5.58 -5.03 14.41
C SER A 146 -6.86 -4.23 14.14
N LEU A 147 -7.88 -4.89 13.56
CA LEU A 147 -9.15 -4.25 13.24
C LEU A 147 -9.90 -3.77 14.51
N LEU A 148 -9.87 -4.55 15.59
CA LEU A 148 -10.49 -4.15 16.86
C LEU A 148 -9.79 -2.92 17.47
N LEU A 149 -8.45 -2.88 17.42
CA LEU A 149 -7.70 -1.72 17.89
C LEU A 149 -8.04 -0.48 17.05
N ALA A 150 -8.11 -0.61 15.72
CA ALA A 150 -8.51 0.48 14.85
C ALA A 150 -9.93 0.98 15.15
N LEU A 151 -10.90 0.07 15.34
CA LEU A 151 -12.28 0.39 15.70
C LEU A 151 -12.38 1.15 17.01
N VAL A 152 -11.66 0.70 18.04
CA VAL A 152 -11.65 1.37 19.36
C VAL A 152 -11.10 2.79 19.23
N LEU A 153 -10.00 2.98 18.48
CA LEU A 153 -9.43 4.31 18.27
C LEU A 153 -10.40 5.22 17.53
N VAL A 154 -11.02 4.74 16.45
CA VAL A 154 -12.00 5.55 15.70
C VAL A 154 -13.26 5.81 16.54
N ALA A 155 -13.71 4.87 17.35
CA ALA A 155 -14.86 5.07 18.25
C ALA A 155 -14.60 6.18 19.30
N ILE A 156 -13.35 6.30 19.78
CA ILE A 156 -12.96 7.35 20.74
C ILE A 156 -12.86 8.72 20.06
N PHE A 157 -12.23 8.79 18.88
CA PHE A 157 -11.96 10.07 18.19
C PHE A 157 -13.11 10.51 17.26
N GLY A 158 -14.07 9.65 17.00
CA GLY A 158 -15.18 9.85 16.09
C GLY A 158 -14.90 9.36 14.66
N PRO A 159 -15.96 8.97 13.91
CA PRO A 159 -15.83 8.46 12.55
C PRO A 159 -15.46 9.60 11.58
N SER A 160 -14.31 9.46 10.95
CA SER A 160 -13.84 10.34 9.88
C SER A 160 -12.69 9.70 9.12
N ILE A 161 -12.44 10.14 7.88
CA ILE A 161 -11.29 9.68 7.06
C ILE A 161 -9.96 9.92 7.80
N VAL A 162 -9.81 11.08 8.42
CA VAL A 162 -8.56 11.46 9.11
C VAL A 162 -8.33 10.55 10.33
N ASN A 163 -9.35 10.38 11.17
CA ASN A 163 -9.24 9.54 12.37
C ASN A 163 -9.03 8.07 12.00
N ALA A 164 -9.72 7.56 10.98
CA ALA A 164 -9.51 6.22 10.47
C ALA A 164 -8.07 6.04 9.93
N SER A 165 -7.55 6.99 9.15
CA SER A 165 -6.18 6.95 8.64
C SER A 165 -5.14 6.97 9.76
N LEU A 166 -5.33 7.79 10.80
CA LEU A 166 -4.44 7.84 11.96
C LEU A 166 -4.51 6.55 12.79
N ALA A 167 -5.71 5.99 12.98
CA ALA A 167 -5.90 4.72 13.66
C ALA A 167 -5.19 3.58 12.92
N LEU A 168 -5.34 3.50 11.59
CA LEU A 168 -4.64 2.52 10.76
C LEU A 168 -3.14 2.72 10.75
N THR A 169 -2.66 3.97 10.75
CA THR A 169 -1.24 4.29 10.90
C THR A 169 -0.68 3.72 12.21
N PHE A 170 -1.40 3.93 13.30
CA PHE A 170 -1.02 3.42 14.62
C PHE A 170 -0.99 1.89 14.63
N VAL A 171 -1.97 1.24 14.04
CA VAL A 171 -2.05 -0.23 13.94
C VAL A 171 -0.95 -0.82 13.06
N ALA A 172 -0.57 -0.16 11.97
CA ALA A 172 0.48 -0.61 11.06
C ALA A 172 1.91 -0.38 11.61
N LEU A 173 2.10 0.61 12.49
CA LEU A 173 3.39 1.03 13.05
C LEU A 173 4.26 -0.12 13.59
N PRO A 174 3.74 -1.06 14.40
CA PRO A 174 4.52 -2.16 14.96
C PRO A 174 5.27 -3.01 13.94
N HIS A 175 4.66 -3.25 12.78
CA HIS A 175 5.26 -4.06 11.71
C HIS A 175 6.51 -3.39 11.16
N TYR A 176 6.46 -2.06 10.94
CA TYR A 176 7.62 -1.29 10.46
C TYR A 176 8.71 -1.16 11.53
N VAL A 177 8.36 -0.97 12.80
CA VAL A 177 9.33 -0.93 13.92
C VAL A 177 10.09 -2.25 14.00
N ARG A 178 9.39 -3.38 14.02
CA ARG A 178 10.03 -4.71 14.11
C ARG A 178 10.93 -5.00 12.93
N LEU A 179 10.46 -4.70 11.72
CA LEU A 179 11.24 -4.96 10.51
C LEU A 179 12.50 -4.10 10.47
N THR A 180 12.37 -2.79 10.76
CA THR A 180 13.51 -1.87 10.79
C THR A 180 14.52 -2.30 11.85
N ARG A 181 14.05 -2.60 13.07
CA ARG A 181 14.91 -3.08 14.15
C ARG A 181 15.69 -4.34 13.75
N ALA A 182 15.00 -5.31 13.15
CA ALA A 182 15.64 -6.55 12.70
C ALA A 182 16.74 -6.28 11.65
N ALA A 183 16.48 -5.42 10.66
CA ALA A 183 17.47 -5.03 9.67
C ALA A 183 18.66 -4.28 10.29
N VAL A 184 18.40 -3.35 11.21
CA VAL A 184 19.44 -2.59 11.93
C VAL A 184 20.33 -3.49 12.76
N LEU A 185 19.79 -4.49 13.45
CA LEU A 185 20.58 -5.43 14.26
C LEU A 185 21.57 -6.24 13.42
N VAL A 186 21.25 -6.52 12.15
CA VAL A 186 22.18 -7.18 11.22
C VAL A 186 23.28 -6.21 10.78
N GLU A 187 22.92 -4.95 10.49
CA GLU A 187 23.85 -3.98 9.91
C GLU A 187 24.78 -3.34 10.97
N VAL A 188 24.33 -3.14 12.20
CA VAL A 188 25.11 -2.46 13.25
C VAL A 188 26.42 -3.17 13.61
N HIS A 189 26.52 -4.47 13.34
CA HIS A 189 27.72 -5.29 13.61
C HIS A 189 28.66 -5.42 12.40
N ARG A 190 28.36 -4.77 11.27
CA ARG A 190 29.20 -4.81 10.07
C ARG A 190 30.49 -3.99 10.24
N ASP A 191 31.56 -4.44 9.59
CA ASP A 191 32.88 -3.81 9.67
C ASP A 191 32.89 -2.35 9.24
N TYR A 192 32.11 -1.98 8.22
CA TYR A 192 32.02 -0.59 7.76
C TYR A 192 31.39 0.34 8.81
N VAL A 193 30.45 -0.16 9.64
CA VAL A 193 29.86 0.60 10.75
C VAL A 193 30.89 0.79 11.85
N THR A 194 31.63 -0.27 12.17
CA THR A 194 32.72 -0.22 13.16
C THR A 194 33.81 0.74 12.70
N ALA A 195 34.26 0.67 11.46
CA ALA A 195 35.26 1.58 10.89
C ALA A 195 34.81 3.05 10.95
N SER A 196 33.55 3.32 10.58
CA SER A 196 32.99 4.66 10.67
C SER A 196 32.90 5.18 12.12
N ARG A 197 32.64 4.29 13.09
CA ARG A 197 32.61 4.65 14.52
C ARG A 197 34.00 5.00 15.00
N VAL A 198 35.02 4.24 14.64
CA VAL A 198 36.43 4.51 14.96
C VAL A 198 36.90 5.83 14.34
N ALA A 199 36.39 6.16 13.14
CA ALA A 199 36.64 7.45 12.48
C ALA A 199 35.89 8.65 13.12
N GLY A 200 35.17 8.44 14.25
CA GLY A 200 34.53 9.49 15.02
C GLY A 200 33.10 9.85 14.58
N ALA A 201 32.43 9.04 13.75
CA ALA A 201 31.06 9.30 13.35
C ALA A 201 30.08 9.15 14.52
N GLY A 202 29.31 10.20 14.83
CA GLY A 202 28.28 10.20 15.86
C GLY A 202 27.05 9.34 15.53
N ALA A 203 26.19 9.08 16.52
CA ALA A 203 25.03 8.18 16.43
C ALA A 203 24.06 8.54 15.28
N MET A 204 23.72 9.82 15.08
CA MET A 204 22.82 10.24 14.00
C MET A 204 23.40 9.92 12.62
N ARG A 205 24.69 10.17 12.41
CA ARG A 205 25.37 9.83 11.16
C ARG A 205 25.41 8.31 10.95
N GLN A 206 25.67 7.55 12.02
CA GLN A 206 25.63 6.08 11.94
C GLN A 206 24.25 5.57 11.52
N MET A 207 23.20 6.01 12.19
CA MET A 207 21.83 5.55 11.93
C MET A 207 21.36 5.92 10.53
N PHE A 208 21.42 7.20 10.15
CA PHE A 208 20.75 7.70 8.94
C PHE A 208 21.61 7.64 7.68
N VAL A 209 22.93 7.73 7.80
CA VAL A 209 23.85 7.75 6.63
C VAL A 209 24.48 6.39 6.37
N ASN A 210 24.84 5.65 7.42
CA ASN A 210 25.56 4.40 7.23
C ASN A 210 24.64 3.17 7.27
N ILE A 211 23.68 3.09 8.22
CA ILE A 211 22.87 1.91 8.46
C ILE A 211 21.58 1.94 7.61
N LEU A 212 20.79 3.02 7.70
CA LEU A 212 19.48 3.10 7.04
C LEU A 212 19.51 2.79 5.54
N PRO A 213 20.46 3.30 4.72
CA PRO A 213 20.48 3.00 3.29
C PRO A 213 20.56 1.50 2.98
N ASN A 214 21.25 0.72 3.83
CA ASN A 214 21.37 -0.72 3.67
C ASN A 214 20.14 -1.50 4.17
N CYS A 215 19.25 -0.84 4.93
CA CYS A 215 17.99 -1.39 5.41
C CYS A 215 16.80 -1.09 4.48
N LEU A 216 16.98 -0.32 3.40
CA LEU A 216 15.85 0.17 2.58
C LEU A 216 15.14 -0.93 1.80
N ALA A 217 15.85 -1.94 1.29
CA ALA A 217 15.26 -2.97 0.44
C ALA A 217 14.07 -3.69 1.11
N PRO A 218 14.19 -4.27 2.32
CA PRO A 218 13.05 -4.88 2.99
C PRO A 218 11.95 -3.88 3.36
N LEU A 219 12.28 -2.61 3.61
CA LEU A 219 11.31 -1.57 3.95
C LEU A 219 10.45 -1.16 2.75
N ILE A 220 11.05 -1.09 1.55
CA ILE A 220 10.32 -0.80 0.29
C ILE A 220 9.32 -1.93 0.02
N VAL A 221 9.74 -3.19 0.15
CA VAL A 221 8.85 -4.35 0.00
C VAL A 221 7.71 -4.30 1.02
N GLN A 222 8.03 -4.05 2.29
CA GLN A 222 7.02 -3.93 3.35
C GLN A 222 6.04 -2.77 3.09
N ALA A 223 6.51 -1.64 2.56
CA ALA A 223 5.65 -0.51 2.22
C ALA A 223 4.63 -0.87 1.13
N SER A 224 5.05 -1.62 0.11
CA SER A 224 4.15 -2.10 -0.96
C SER A 224 3.07 -3.05 -0.41
N LEU A 225 3.43 -4.03 0.40
CA LEU A 225 2.50 -4.94 1.05
C LEU A 225 1.61 -4.22 2.07
N GLY A 226 2.18 -3.27 2.81
CA GLY A 226 1.45 -2.43 3.77
C GLY A 226 0.37 -1.59 3.11
N PHE A 227 0.58 -1.18 1.86
CA PHE A 227 -0.44 -0.44 1.09
C PHE A 227 -1.69 -1.31 0.83
N SER A 228 -1.51 -2.57 0.45
CA SER A 228 -2.61 -3.53 0.28
C SER A 228 -3.42 -3.70 1.56
N ASN A 229 -2.73 -3.88 2.69
CA ASN A 229 -3.38 -4.00 4.00
C ASN A 229 -4.11 -2.72 4.39
N ALA A 230 -3.52 -1.55 4.17
CA ALA A 230 -4.15 -0.27 4.47
C ALA A 230 -5.46 -0.06 3.69
N ILE A 231 -5.52 -0.47 2.40
CA ILE A 231 -6.76 -0.42 1.61
C ILE A 231 -7.81 -1.38 2.18
N LEU A 232 -7.43 -2.62 2.52
CA LEU A 232 -8.36 -3.59 3.09
C LEU A 232 -8.91 -3.14 4.44
N ASP A 233 -8.05 -2.67 5.32
CA ASP A 233 -8.43 -2.22 6.66
C ASP A 233 -9.30 -0.95 6.59
N MET A 234 -8.99 -0.01 5.66
CA MET A 234 -9.82 1.17 5.42
C MET A 234 -11.19 0.79 4.86
N ALA A 235 -11.24 -0.18 3.92
CA ALA A 235 -12.50 -0.68 3.40
C ALA A 235 -13.33 -1.38 4.49
N ALA A 236 -12.68 -2.14 5.39
CA ALA A 236 -13.35 -2.77 6.53
C ALA A 236 -13.90 -1.73 7.52
N LEU A 237 -13.13 -0.68 7.85
CA LEU A 237 -13.62 0.43 8.68
C LEU A 237 -14.76 1.20 8.00
N GLY A 238 -14.65 1.45 6.69
CA GLY A 238 -15.70 2.08 5.88
C GLY A 238 -16.98 1.25 5.88
N PHE A 239 -16.86 -0.07 5.68
CA PHE A 239 -17.97 -1.02 5.74
C PHE A 239 -18.68 -1.02 7.12
N LEU A 240 -17.93 -0.81 8.19
CA LEU A 240 -18.48 -0.68 9.55
C LEU A 240 -18.97 0.74 9.89
N GLY A 241 -19.00 1.67 8.90
CA GLY A 241 -19.46 3.04 9.09
C GLY A 241 -18.46 3.95 9.82
N MET A 242 -17.25 3.48 10.05
CA MET A 242 -16.19 4.23 10.77
C MET A 242 -15.20 4.95 9.85
N GLY A 243 -15.40 4.84 8.51
CA GLY A 243 -14.58 5.48 7.49
C GLY A 243 -15.07 6.85 7.06
N ALA A 244 -15.05 7.08 5.74
CA ALA A 244 -15.60 8.28 5.12
C ALA A 244 -17.09 8.41 5.39
N GLN A 245 -17.52 9.63 5.74
CA GLN A 245 -18.93 9.91 5.94
C GLN A 245 -19.58 10.39 4.64
N PRO A 246 -20.87 10.03 4.37
CA PRO A 246 -21.60 10.55 3.22
C PRO A 246 -21.56 12.09 3.16
N PRO A 247 -21.52 12.68 1.95
CA PRO A 247 -21.64 12.07 0.64
C PRO A 247 -20.33 11.58 0.01
N THR A 248 -19.21 11.60 0.74
CA THR A 248 -17.86 11.28 0.24
C THR A 248 -17.81 9.84 -0.28
N PRO A 249 -17.42 9.60 -1.53
CA PRO A 249 -17.31 8.26 -2.08
C PRO A 249 -16.06 7.55 -1.52
N ASP A 250 -16.28 6.40 -0.92
CA ASP A 250 -15.25 5.47 -0.45
C ASP A 250 -15.71 4.04 -0.74
N TRP A 251 -14.84 3.19 -1.24
CA TRP A 251 -15.23 1.83 -1.64
C TRP A 251 -15.78 1.00 -0.48
N GLY A 252 -15.28 1.22 0.75
CA GLY A 252 -15.78 0.53 1.95
C GLY A 252 -17.20 0.96 2.33
N THR A 253 -17.46 2.27 2.35
CA THR A 253 -18.80 2.80 2.66
C THR A 253 -19.81 2.48 1.56
N MET A 254 -19.38 2.42 0.29
CA MET A 254 -20.23 1.97 -0.82
C MET A 254 -20.74 0.54 -0.64
N LEU A 255 -19.99 -0.32 0.07
CA LEU A 255 -20.44 -1.68 0.40
C LEU A 255 -21.40 -1.72 1.59
N SER A 256 -21.20 -0.85 2.58
CA SER A 256 -22.04 -0.77 3.78
C SER A 256 -23.45 -0.33 3.46
N ASP A 257 -23.59 0.78 2.73
CA ASP A 257 -24.85 1.45 2.46
C ASP A 257 -25.85 0.56 1.69
N VAL A 258 -25.33 -0.39 0.89
CA VAL A 258 -26.12 -1.12 -0.10
C VAL A 258 -26.22 -2.63 0.15
N LEU A 259 -25.72 -3.11 1.27
CA LEU A 259 -25.71 -4.56 1.57
C LEU A 259 -27.13 -5.17 1.56
N GLN A 260 -28.12 -4.46 2.02
CA GLN A 260 -29.55 -4.86 1.98
C GLN A 260 -30.09 -5.09 0.55
N PHE A 261 -29.47 -4.48 -0.45
CA PHE A 261 -29.87 -4.58 -1.85
C PHE A 261 -29.06 -5.63 -2.64
N ALA A 262 -28.15 -6.37 -1.99
CA ALA A 262 -27.25 -7.32 -2.66
C ALA A 262 -27.95 -8.38 -3.52
N GLN A 263 -29.19 -8.77 -3.16
CA GLN A 263 -29.99 -9.73 -3.93
C GLN A 263 -30.75 -9.10 -5.10
N SER A 264 -31.17 -7.87 -4.99
CA SER A 264 -31.97 -7.17 -6.01
C SER A 264 -31.11 -6.34 -6.96
N ALA A 265 -29.98 -5.82 -6.48
CA ALA A 265 -29.08 -4.92 -7.19
C ALA A 265 -27.62 -5.34 -6.98
N TRP A 266 -27.24 -6.52 -7.51
CA TRP A 266 -25.91 -7.11 -7.33
C TRP A 266 -24.75 -6.17 -7.70
N TRP A 267 -24.94 -5.27 -8.63
CA TRP A 267 -23.91 -4.33 -9.14
C TRP A 267 -23.42 -3.35 -8.08
N VAL A 268 -24.27 -2.92 -7.15
CA VAL A 268 -23.90 -1.97 -6.10
C VAL A 268 -22.90 -2.53 -5.12
N VAL A 269 -22.85 -3.85 -4.94
CA VAL A 269 -21.89 -4.55 -4.08
C VAL A 269 -20.69 -5.04 -4.89
N THR A 270 -20.93 -5.59 -6.09
CA THR A 270 -19.89 -6.24 -6.88
C THR A 270 -18.83 -5.26 -7.36
N PHE A 271 -19.20 -4.10 -7.88
CA PHE A 271 -18.21 -3.17 -8.44
C PHE A 271 -17.25 -2.59 -7.40
N PRO A 272 -17.67 -2.09 -6.23
CA PRO A 272 -16.75 -1.67 -5.19
C PRO A 272 -15.90 -2.84 -4.66
N GLY A 273 -16.48 -4.02 -4.50
CA GLY A 273 -15.77 -5.22 -4.07
C GLY A 273 -14.67 -5.63 -5.05
N VAL A 274 -14.95 -5.61 -6.36
CA VAL A 274 -13.98 -5.90 -7.42
C VAL A 274 -12.89 -4.83 -7.48
N ALA A 275 -13.24 -3.54 -7.29
CA ALA A 275 -12.25 -2.46 -7.25
C ALA A 275 -11.24 -2.66 -6.10
N ILE A 276 -11.71 -3.01 -4.91
CA ILE A 276 -10.86 -3.34 -3.75
C ILE A 276 -10.00 -4.55 -4.08
N LEU A 277 -10.61 -5.66 -4.53
CA LEU A 277 -9.93 -6.92 -4.85
C LEU A 277 -8.77 -6.70 -5.83
N LEU A 278 -9.05 -6.06 -6.98
CA LEU A 278 -8.05 -5.85 -8.03
C LEU A 278 -6.93 -4.92 -7.55
N THR A 279 -7.25 -3.89 -6.76
CA THR A 279 -6.25 -2.96 -6.24
C THR A 279 -5.33 -3.65 -5.25
N VAL A 280 -5.86 -4.41 -4.30
CA VAL A 280 -5.10 -5.19 -3.33
C VAL A 280 -4.21 -6.22 -4.04
N LEU A 281 -4.76 -6.96 -5.00
CA LEU A 281 -4.02 -7.93 -5.81
C LEU A 281 -2.87 -7.26 -6.56
N ALA A 282 -3.11 -6.11 -7.18
CA ALA A 282 -2.10 -5.38 -7.95
C ALA A 282 -0.94 -4.92 -7.07
N PHE A 283 -1.21 -4.36 -5.89
CA PHE A 283 -0.16 -3.95 -4.95
C PHE A 283 0.63 -5.15 -4.40
N ASN A 284 -0.03 -6.29 -4.13
CA ASN A 284 0.66 -7.51 -3.70
C ASN A 284 1.58 -8.05 -4.80
N LEU A 285 1.08 -8.18 -6.04
CA LEU A 285 1.89 -8.61 -7.18
C LEU A 285 3.09 -7.67 -7.44
N MET A 286 2.88 -6.37 -7.32
CA MET A 286 3.94 -5.38 -7.43
C MET A 286 4.96 -5.53 -6.28
N GLY A 287 4.50 -5.76 -5.06
CA GLY A 287 5.34 -6.00 -3.88
C GLY A 287 6.24 -7.23 -4.03
N ASP A 288 5.69 -8.33 -4.55
CA ASP A 288 6.46 -9.54 -4.84
C ASP A 288 7.56 -9.27 -5.89
N GLY A 289 7.23 -8.53 -6.96
CA GLY A 289 8.23 -8.15 -7.96
C GLY A 289 9.30 -7.18 -7.43
N LEU A 290 8.95 -6.28 -6.51
CA LEU A 290 9.91 -5.44 -5.81
C LEU A 290 10.85 -6.28 -4.93
N ARG A 291 10.31 -7.27 -4.24
CA ARG A 291 11.09 -8.22 -3.44
C ARG A 291 12.09 -8.97 -4.31
N ASP A 292 11.64 -9.56 -5.42
CA ASP A 292 12.49 -10.30 -6.35
C ASP A 292 13.61 -9.42 -6.93
N ALA A 293 13.29 -8.18 -7.30
CA ALA A 293 14.24 -7.24 -7.90
C ALA A 293 15.26 -6.68 -6.89
N LEU A 294 14.90 -6.62 -5.59
CA LEU A 294 15.77 -6.09 -4.53
C LEU A 294 16.52 -7.18 -3.76
N ASP A 295 16.23 -8.47 -3.97
CA ASP A 295 16.91 -9.57 -3.27
C ASP A 295 18.34 -9.78 -3.82
N PRO A 296 19.40 -9.58 -2.99
CA PRO A 296 20.77 -9.77 -3.41
C PRO A 296 21.11 -11.22 -3.79
N LYS A 297 20.35 -12.21 -3.28
CA LYS A 297 20.60 -13.63 -3.54
C LYS A 297 20.21 -14.06 -4.95
N LEU A 298 19.29 -13.34 -5.60
CA LEU A 298 18.91 -13.61 -6.98
C LEU A 298 19.85 -12.97 -8.01
N LYS A 299 20.88 -12.24 -7.52
CA LYS A 299 21.89 -11.51 -8.32
C LYS A 299 23.21 -12.26 -8.45
N GLN A 300 23.28 -13.50 -7.92
CA GLN A 300 24.47 -14.36 -8.01
C GLN A 300 24.41 -15.33 -9.18
#